data_57b83a04f76e2a9bb6e4a4c228e00824
#
_entry.id   57b83a04f76e2a9bb6e4a4c228e00824
#
_cell.length_a   1.000
_cell.length_b   1.000
_cell.length_c   1.000
_cell.angle_alpha   90.00
_cell.angle_beta   90.00
_cell.angle_gamma   90.00
#
_symmetry.space_group_name_H-M   'P 1'
#
loop_
_entity.id
_entity.type
_entity.pdbx_description
1 polymer ?
#
loop_
_entity_poly.entity_id
_entity_poly.type
_entity_poly.pdbx_seq_one_letter_code
_entity_poly.pdbx_strand_id
1 'polypeptide(L)'
;VPRIHPSAILDGDISLADDVEVGPGCILRGRISLGAGCVLVQGVHLHGPLEMGAGNIVYPGAAIGFAPQDKGFHPSKEGAGTVVGEGNVFREHVTIHRATRDDRPTRIGSRGYWMASSHAGHDVQVGDDCVFANNTLFGGHAEIADRVVSGGGAAVHQFARVGRGAMLSGLAGVSKDVCPFFTVTNTNYIGSYNRIGMRRGGFAQADIDTVREIYGILVRSRRPYSERLRALEALAGSPVADEFIAFVRASKRGIMTRHGRATSSRGMSAADDE
;
A
#
# COMPACT_ATOMS: atom_id res chain seq x y z
N VAL A 1 30.71 1.44 12.16
CA VAL A 1 30.05 2.26 13.18
C VAL A 1 29.07 3.18 12.49
N PRO A 2 27.82 3.28 12.95
CA PRO A 2 26.81 4.15 12.34
C PRO A 2 27.27 5.62 12.31
N ARG A 3 26.87 6.33 11.26
CA ARG A 3 27.16 7.77 11.12
C ARG A 3 25.98 8.57 11.65
N ILE A 4 26.11 9.15 12.82
CA ILE A 4 25.05 9.89 13.48
C ILE A 4 25.41 11.37 13.55
N HIS A 5 24.55 12.24 12.97
CA HIS A 5 24.76 13.68 13.04
C HIS A 5 24.61 14.19 14.50
N PRO A 6 25.44 15.12 14.97
CA PRO A 6 25.41 15.58 16.38
C PRO A 6 24.08 16.19 16.83
N SER A 7 23.25 16.67 15.91
CA SER A 7 21.91 17.21 16.23
C SER A 7 20.79 16.16 16.19
N ALA A 8 21.10 14.90 15.94
CA ALA A 8 20.12 13.82 16.03
C ALA A 8 19.86 13.48 17.51
N ILE A 9 18.61 13.13 17.82
CA ILE A 9 18.18 12.72 19.17
C ILE A 9 17.84 11.23 19.13
N LEU A 10 18.56 10.44 19.91
CA LEU A 10 18.31 9.01 20.12
C LEU A 10 17.91 8.82 21.59
N ASP A 11 16.67 8.40 21.83
CA ASP A 11 16.07 8.31 23.16
C ASP A 11 15.37 6.94 23.31
N GLY A 12 15.97 6.04 24.04
CA GLY A 12 15.49 4.67 24.27
C GLY A 12 16.46 3.58 23.83
N ASP A 13 15.93 2.40 23.54
CA ASP A 13 16.69 1.22 23.09
C ASP A 13 16.84 1.24 21.57
N ILE A 14 17.93 1.89 21.10
CA ILE A 14 18.18 2.11 19.67
C ILE A 14 19.32 1.21 19.19
N SER A 15 19.02 0.24 18.35
CA SER A 15 19.97 -0.66 17.69
C SER A 15 20.16 -0.26 16.23
N LEU A 16 21.38 0.11 15.86
CA LEU A 16 21.74 0.52 14.50
C LEU A 16 22.85 -0.39 13.96
N ALA A 17 22.70 -0.87 12.73
CA ALA A 17 23.79 -1.55 12.04
C ALA A 17 24.95 -0.58 11.73
N ASP A 18 26.15 -1.12 11.46
CA ASP A 18 27.41 -0.34 11.40
C ASP A 18 27.47 0.75 10.33
N ASP A 19 26.68 0.63 9.27
CA ASP A 19 26.68 1.51 8.11
C ASP A 19 25.39 2.38 8.00
N VAL A 20 24.58 2.42 9.07
CA VAL A 20 23.40 3.29 9.14
C VAL A 20 23.81 4.76 9.19
N GLU A 21 23.11 5.59 8.43
CA GLU A 21 23.28 7.04 8.43
C GLU A 21 22.06 7.72 9.06
N VAL A 22 22.31 8.54 10.09
CA VAL A 22 21.28 9.35 10.75
C VAL A 22 21.63 10.84 10.59
N GLY A 23 20.91 11.50 9.69
CA GLY A 23 21.13 12.91 9.33
C GLY A 23 20.67 13.92 10.39
N PRO A 24 20.85 15.22 10.11
CA PRO A 24 20.58 16.29 11.07
C PRO A 24 19.11 16.36 11.46
N GLY A 25 18.86 16.62 12.75
CA GLY A 25 17.52 16.82 13.30
C GLY A 25 16.62 15.59 13.28
N CYS A 26 17.15 14.39 13.00
CA CYS A 26 16.39 13.15 13.15
C CYS A 26 16.12 12.85 14.63
N ILE A 27 14.94 12.30 14.91
CA ILE A 27 14.51 11.94 16.27
C ILE A 27 14.05 10.47 16.27
N LEU A 28 14.74 9.64 17.04
CA LEU A 28 14.45 8.23 17.23
C LEU A 28 14.09 8.01 18.69
N ARG A 29 12.87 7.51 18.96
CA ARG A 29 12.40 7.28 20.34
C ARG A 29 11.81 5.90 20.54
N GLY A 30 12.12 5.29 21.69
CA GLY A 30 11.62 3.98 22.09
C GLY A 30 12.52 2.85 21.63
N ARG A 31 11.95 1.65 21.41
CA ARG A 31 12.69 0.49 20.93
C ARG A 31 12.71 0.46 19.41
N ILE A 32 13.87 0.69 18.80
CA ILE A 32 14.05 0.80 17.34
C ILE A 32 15.24 -0.04 16.90
N SER A 33 15.06 -0.82 15.85
CA SER A 33 16.13 -1.54 15.16
C SER A 33 16.17 -1.14 13.68
N LEU A 34 17.36 -0.68 13.20
CA LEU A 34 17.59 -0.36 11.78
C LEU A 34 18.65 -1.28 11.21
N GLY A 35 18.29 -1.96 10.10
CA GLY A 35 19.18 -2.82 9.34
C GLY A 35 20.25 -2.06 8.55
N ALA A 36 21.20 -2.80 7.98
CA ALA A 36 22.35 -2.28 7.27
C ALA A 36 21.94 -1.36 6.10
N GLY A 37 22.74 -0.31 5.83
CA GLY A 37 22.54 0.60 4.71
C GLY A 37 21.30 1.50 4.81
N CYS A 38 20.65 1.56 5.95
CA CYS A 38 19.55 2.52 6.15
C CYS A 38 20.06 3.96 6.20
N VAL A 39 19.35 4.88 5.53
CA VAL A 39 19.66 6.31 5.49
C VAL A 39 18.45 7.13 5.95
N LEU A 40 18.59 7.81 7.06
CA LEU A 40 17.65 8.83 7.51
C LEU A 40 18.20 10.20 7.11
N VAL A 41 17.63 10.83 6.03
CA VAL A 41 18.25 11.98 5.37
C VAL A 41 18.37 13.19 6.31
N GLN A 42 17.27 13.72 6.81
CA GLN A 42 17.22 14.79 7.84
C GLN A 42 15.81 14.94 8.38
N GLY A 43 15.65 15.38 9.62
CA GLY A 43 14.34 15.68 10.22
C GLY A 43 13.34 14.54 10.14
N VAL A 44 13.83 13.31 10.21
CA VAL A 44 13.01 12.08 10.20
C VAL A 44 12.63 11.77 11.65
N HIS A 45 11.38 11.38 11.86
CA HIS A 45 10.88 11.00 13.17
C HIS A 45 10.50 9.51 13.19
N LEU A 46 11.22 8.71 13.98
CA LEU A 46 10.90 7.30 14.20
C LEU A 46 10.44 7.08 15.64
N HIS A 47 9.41 6.26 15.82
CA HIS A 47 8.88 5.91 17.13
C HIS A 47 8.71 4.39 17.27
N GLY A 48 9.32 3.81 18.29
CA GLY A 48 9.21 2.39 18.60
C GLY A 48 7.88 1.99 19.26
N PRO A 49 7.57 0.67 19.26
CA PRO A 49 8.40 -0.40 18.72
C PRO A 49 8.46 -0.38 17.19
N LEU A 50 9.68 -0.35 16.63
CA LEU A 50 9.90 -0.31 15.18
C LEU A 50 11.07 -1.20 14.79
N GLU A 51 10.84 -2.11 13.85
CA GLU A 51 11.88 -2.88 13.20
C GLU A 51 11.92 -2.51 11.71
N MET A 52 13.08 -2.11 11.21
CA MET A 52 13.27 -1.73 9.81
C MET A 52 14.43 -2.54 9.21
N GLY A 53 14.16 -3.27 8.14
CA GLY A 53 15.16 -4.05 7.40
C GLY A 53 16.24 -3.19 6.75
N ALA A 54 17.09 -3.83 5.95
CA ALA A 54 18.25 -3.17 5.33
C ALA A 54 17.86 -2.23 4.17
N GLY A 55 18.72 -1.24 3.87
CA GLY A 55 18.68 -0.44 2.65
C GLY A 55 17.49 0.52 2.51
N ASN A 56 16.80 0.84 3.59
CA ASN A 56 15.69 1.79 3.55
C ASN A 56 16.20 3.24 3.54
N ILE A 57 15.59 4.09 2.73
CA ILE A 57 15.90 5.54 2.66
C ILE A 57 14.67 6.32 3.11
N VAL A 58 14.84 7.17 4.13
CA VAL A 58 13.75 7.96 4.70
C VAL A 58 14.04 9.44 4.55
N TYR A 59 13.13 10.15 3.89
CA TYR A 59 13.26 11.57 3.53
C TYR A 59 12.65 12.50 4.59
N PRO A 60 12.93 13.81 4.50
CA PRO A 60 12.57 14.79 5.52
C PRO A 60 11.08 14.81 5.88
N GLY A 61 10.81 14.94 7.17
CA GLY A 61 9.45 15.06 7.72
C GLY A 61 8.66 13.74 7.72
N ALA A 62 9.25 12.63 7.29
CA ALA A 62 8.59 11.33 7.43
C ALA A 62 8.47 10.96 8.90
N ALA A 63 7.31 10.41 9.30
CA ALA A 63 6.96 10.03 10.66
C ALA A 63 6.48 8.57 10.68
N ILE A 64 7.30 7.65 11.19
CA ILE A 64 7.05 6.21 11.15
C ILE A 64 6.99 5.64 12.57
N GLY A 65 5.96 4.81 12.83
CA GLY A 65 5.79 4.11 14.10
C GLY A 65 5.05 4.87 15.19
N PHE A 66 4.52 6.05 14.88
CA PHE A 66 3.73 6.82 15.86
C PHE A 66 2.42 6.11 16.24
N ALA A 67 1.83 6.55 17.35
CA ALA A 67 0.60 6.01 17.87
C ALA A 67 -0.53 6.03 16.82
N PRO A 68 -1.40 5.02 16.83
CA PRO A 68 -2.57 4.97 15.95
C PRO A 68 -3.44 6.22 16.03
N GLN A 69 -3.98 6.64 14.89
CA GLN A 69 -5.01 7.67 14.83
C GLN A 69 -6.38 7.06 15.18
N ASP A 70 -6.45 6.44 16.34
CA ASP A 70 -7.65 5.81 16.91
C ASP A 70 -7.94 6.44 18.28
N LYS A 71 -9.14 6.98 18.45
CA LYS A 71 -9.57 7.61 19.72
C LYS A 71 -9.59 6.64 20.91
N GLY A 72 -9.75 5.32 20.63
CA GLY A 72 -9.72 4.29 21.65
C GLY A 72 -8.31 3.84 22.07
N PHE A 73 -7.27 4.25 21.34
CA PHE A 73 -5.90 3.85 21.61
C PHE A 73 -5.19 4.86 22.51
N HIS A 74 -4.76 4.43 23.69
CA HIS A 74 -3.99 5.29 24.59
C HIS A 74 -2.52 5.36 24.14
N PRO A 75 -1.93 6.57 23.99
CA PRO A 75 -0.55 6.74 23.47
C PRO A 75 0.54 6.01 24.25
N SER A 76 0.31 5.70 25.54
CA SER A 76 1.26 4.94 26.36
C SER A 76 1.29 3.43 26.05
N LYS A 77 0.33 2.92 25.29
CA LYS A 77 0.39 1.53 24.81
C LYS A 77 1.40 1.42 23.68
N GLU A 78 2.21 0.38 23.72
CA GLU A 78 3.15 0.09 22.63
C GLU A 78 2.46 -0.61 21.46
N GLY A 79 1.56 -1.57 21.71
CA GLY A 79 1.04 -2.50 20.70
C GLY A 79 2.14 -3.38 20.13
N ALA A 80 1.83 -4.12 19.06
CA ALA A 80 2.81 -4.94 18.35
C ALA A 80 3.82 -4.10 17.53
N GLY A 81 3.67 -2.79 17.47
CA GLY A 81 4.61 -1.90 16.78
C GLY A 81 4.44 -1.88 15.26
N THR A 82 5.56 -1.59 14.60
CA THR A 82 5.68 -1.51 13.13
C THR A 82 6.86 -2.33 12.66
N VAL A 83 6.69 -3.09 11.58
CA VAL A 83 7.75 -3.83 10.91
C VAL A 83 7.83 -3.37 9.45
N VAL A 84 9.00 -2.96 9.03
CA VAL A 84 9.32 -2.51 7.67
C VAL A 84 10.34 -3.45 7.05
N GLY A 85 10.07 -3.95 5.85
CA GLY A 85 11.00 -4.78 5.09
C GLY A 85 12.22 -4.00 4.59
N GLU A 86 12.81 -4.46 3.52
CA GLU A 86 14.09 -3.95 2.99
C GLU A 86 13.91 -3.06 1.76
N GLY A 87 14.85 -2.14 1.53
CA GLY A 87 14.99 -1.41 0.27
C GLY A 87 13.84 -0.47 -0.07
N ASN A 88 13.07 -0.02 0.91
CA ASN A 88 12.00 0.95 0.67
C ASN A 88 12.55 2.38 0.59
N VAL A 89 11.86 3.21 -0.16
CA VAL A 89 12.07 4.66 -0.20
C VAL A 89 10.82 5.35 0.32
N PHE A 90 10.96 6.04 1.46
CA PHE A 90 9.89 6.86 2.05
C PHE A 90 10.21 8.33 1.79
N ARG A 91 9.46 8.95 0.88
CA ARG A 91 9.63 10.36 0.52
C ARG A 91 9.10 11.29 1.62
N GLU A 92 9.19 12.58 1.35
CA GLU A 92 8.90 13.64 2.30
C GLU A 92 7.50 13.52 2.91
N HIS A 93 7.42 13.67 4.22
CA HIS A 93 6.16 13.68 4.99
C HIS A 93 5.33 12.38 4.89
N VAL A 94 5.93 11.26 4.53
CA VAL A 94 5.26 9.95 4.64
C VAL A 94 4.93 9.66 6.09
N THR A 95 3.72 9.13 6.35
CA THR A 95 3.32 8.75 7.71
C THR A 95 2.89 7.29 7.77
N ILE A 96 3.40 6.55 8.75
CA ILE A 96 3.04 5.15 9.01
C ILE A 96 2.80 4.97 10.50
N HIS A 97 1.58 4.53 10.86
CA HIS A 97 1.20 4.35 12.25
C HIS A 97 1.38 2.90 12.70
N ARG A 98 1.84 2.70 13.96
CA ARG A 98 1.98 1.37 14.53
C ARG A 98 0.63 0.72 14.78
N ALA A 99 0.63 -0.59 15.04
CA ALA A 99 -0.57 -1.38 15.28
C ALA A 99 -1.30 -0.99 16.57
N THR A 100 -2.62 -1.14 16.57
CA THR A 100 -3.45 -1.12 17.78
C THR A 100 -3.41 -2.46 18.49
N ARG A 101 -3.13 -3.54 17.79
CA ARG A 101 -3.09 -4.92 18.26
C ARG A 101 -1.76 -5.24 18.94
N ASP A 102 -1.78 -6.21 19.85
CA ASP A 102 -0.59 -6.69 20.54
C ASP A 102 0.05 -7.90 19.86
N ASP A 103 -0.69 -8.57 18.96
CA ASP A 103 -0.31 -9.84 18.33
C ASP A 103 0.14 -9.71 16.87
N ARG A 104 -0.11 -8.56 16.22
CA ARG A 104 0.23 -8.36 14.80
C ARG A 104 0.64 -6.92 14.54
N PRO A 105 1.89 -6.67 14.12
CA PRO A 105 2.36 -5.32 13.82
C PRO A 105 1.73 -4.74 12.55
N THR A 106 1.72 -3.43 12.42
CA THR A 106 1.62 -2.77 11.12
C THR A 106 2.81 -3.21 10.28
N ARG A 107 2.58 -3.74 9.09
CA ARG A 107 3.65 -4.30 8.26
C ARG A 107 3.73 -3.60 6.92
N ILE A 108 4.94 -3.19 6.58
CA ILE A 108 5.32 -2.69 5.25
C ILE A 108 6.31 -3.70 4.66
N GLY A 109 6.03 -4.17 3.47
CA GLY A 109 6.91 -5.10 2.74
C GLY A 109 8.20 -4.45 2.28
N SER A 110 8.83 -5.04 1.30
CA SER A 110 10.15 -4.63 0.78
C SER A 110 10.04 -3.93 -0.58
N ARG A 111 11.05 -3.12 -0.94
CA ARG A 111 11.22 -2.47 -2.25
C ARG A 111 10.05 -1.56 -2.64
N GLY A 112 9.34 -1.05 -1.66
CA GLY A 112 8.26 -0.10 -1.85
C GLY A 112 8.76 1.32 -2.14
N TYR A 113 8.05 2.05 -2.99
CA TYR A 113 8.31 3.47 -3.26
C TYR A 113 7.11 4.31 -2.81
N TRP A 114 7.27 5.00 -1.70
CA TRP A 114 6.25 5.83 -1.06
C TRP A 114 6.53 7.30 -1.37
N MET A 115 5.75 7.89 -2.28
CA MET A 115 5.92 9.29 -2.64
C MET A 115 5.38 10.21 -1.56
N ALA A 116 5.69 11.50 -1.70
CA ALA A 116 5.44 12.49 -0.67
C ALA A 116 4.01 12.49 -0.13
N SER A 117 3.89 12.62 1.19
CA SER A 117 2.62 12.68 1.93
C SER A 117 1.72 11.45 1.78
N SER A 118 2.25 10.30 1.33
CA SER A 118 1.48 9.06 1.41
C SER A 118 1.35 8.57 2.85
N HIS A 119 0.26 7.87 3.15
CA HIS A 119 -0.11 7.51 4.52
C HIS A 119 -0.54 6.05 4.64
N ALA A 120 -0.04 5.36 5.63
CA ALA A 120 -0.54 4.07 6.10
C ALA A 120 -1.08 4.19 7.53
N GLY A 121 -2.37 3.92 7.70
CA GLY A 121 -3.02 3.82 9.00
C GLY A 121 -2.48 2.64 9.82
N HIS A 122 -2.95 2.55 11.05
CA HIS A 122 -2.59 1.46 11.97
C HIS A 122 -3.06 0.09 11.44
N ASP A 123 -2.34 -0.96 11.79
CA ASP A 123 -2.67 -2.36 11.44
C ASP A 123 -2.69 -2.67 9.93
N VAL A 124 -2.26 -1.73 9.07
CA VAL A 124 -2.16 -1.94 7.63
C VAL A 124 -1.13 -3.03 7.33
N GLN A 125 -1.44 -3.87 6.34
CA GLN A 125 -0.52 -4.88 5.83
C GLN A 125 -0.23 -4.57 4.37
N VAL A 126 1.01 -4.22 4.05
CA VAL A 126 1.45 -3.89 2.69
C VAL A 126 2.49 -4.90 2.24
N GLY A 127 2.32 -5.43 1.05
CA GLY A 127 3.24 -6.36 0.40
C GLY A 127 4.45 -5.68 -0.24
N ASP A 128 5.16 -6.45 -1.04
CA ASP A 128 6.41 -6.06 -1.70
C ASP A 128 6.19 -5.33 -3.03
N ASP A 129 7.23 -4.60 -3.48
CA ASP A 129 7.32 -3.98 -4.80
C ASP A 129 6.18 -3.00 -5.13
N CYS A 130 5.60 -2.37 -4.11
CA CYS A 130 4.50 -1.44 -4.26
C CYS A 130 4.98 -0.01 -4.59
N VAL A 131 4.18 0.73 -5.37
CA VAL A 131 4.46 2.13 -5.71
C VAL A 131 3.23 2.98 -5.38
N PHE A 132 3.40 3.95 -4.49
CA PHE A 132 2.32 4.82 -4.04
C PHE A 132 2.66 6.27 -4.36
N ALA A 133 1.87 6.86 -5.27
CA ALA A 133 2.05 8.26 -5.64
C ALA A 133 1.63 9.20 -4.49
N ASN A 134 1.97 10.47 -4.65
CA ASN A 134 1.73 11.51 -3.64
C ASN A 134 0.30 11.47 -3.08
N ASN A 135 0.17 11.63 -1.77
CA ASN A 135 -1.11 11.67 -1.06
C ASN A 135 -1.96 10.39 -1.19
N THR A 136 -1.36 9.23 -1.47
CA THR A 136 -2.06 7.94 -1.36
C THR A 136 -2.37 7.66 0.11
N LEU A 137 -3.61 7.21 0.41
CA LEU A 137 -4.08 7.03 1.78
C LEU A 137 -4.61 5.59 1.99
N PHE A 138 -4.06 4.90 2.99
CA PHE A 138 -4.57 3.60 3.44
C PHE A 138 -5.17 3.71 4.83
N GLY A 139 -6.47 3.49 4.95
CA GLY A 139 -7.17 3.42 6.24
C GLY A 139 -6.73 2.22 7.07
N GLY A 140 -6.94 2.29 8.38
CA GLY A 140 -6.55 1.22 9.31
C GLY A 140 -7.03 -0.17 8.87
N HIS A 141 -6.21 -1.19 9.13
CA HIS A 141 -6.45 -2.59 8.76
C HIS A 141 -6.62 -2.87 7.26
N ALA A 142 -6.28 -1.93 6.37
CA ALA A 142 -6.28 -2.22 4.93
C ALA A 142 -5.18 -3.24 4.59
N GLU A 143 -5.45 -4.12 3.63
CA GLU A 143 -4.50 -5.12 3.16
C GLU A 143 -4.16 -4.84 1.69
N ILE A 144 -2.92 -4.50 1.42
CA ILE A 144 -2.40 -4.17 0.10
C ILE A 144 -1.40 -5.26 -0.29
N ALA A 145 -1.74 -6.04 -1.28
CA ALA A 145 -0.87 -7.12 -1.74
C ALA A 145 0.33 -6.59 -2.56
N ASP A 146 1.21 -7.50 -2.98
CA ASP A 146 2.41 -7.15 -3.74
C ASP A 146 2.13 -6.43 -5.06
N ARG A 147 3.06 -5.60 -5.50
CA ARG A 147 3.06 -4.92 -6.81
C ARG A 147 1.84 -4.05 -7.07
N VAL A 148 1.20 -3.57 -6.03
CA VAL A 148 0.12 -2.59 -6.16
C VAL A 148 0.70 -1.23 -6.52
N VAL A 149 0.08 -0.57 -7.51
CA VAL A 149 0.44 0.79 -7.91
C VAL A 149 -0.75 1.70 -7.65
N SER A 150 -0.54 2.82 -6.96
CA SER A 150 -1.58 3.84 -6.79
C SER A 150 -1.19 5.17 -7.41
N GLY A 151 -2.14 5.80 -8.09
CA GLY A 151 -2.05 7.19 -8.53
C GLY A 151 -2.27 8.16 -7.37
N GLY A 152 -1.87 9.41 -7.56
CA GLY A 152 -1.93 10.45 -6.54
C GLY A 152 -3.34 10.65 -5.97
N GLY A 153 -3.43 10.81 -4.65
CA GLY A 153 -4.69 11.02 -3.95
C GLY A 153 -5.64 9.83 -3.92
N ALA A 154 -5.20 8.64 -4.35
CA ALA A 154 -6.01 7.43 -4.21
C ALA A 154 -6.19 7.05 -2.74
N ALA A 155 -7.40 6.62 -2.36
CA ALA A 155 -7.73 6.30 -0.98
C ALA A 155 -8.37 4.91 -0.85
N VAL A 156 -7.85 4.11 0.08
CA VAL A 156 -8.38 2.79 0.44
C VAL A 156 -9.01 2.84 1.82
N HIS A 157 -10.29 2.51 1.89
CA HIS A 157 -11.06 2.49 3.14
C HIS A 157 -10.49 1.41 4.10
N GLN A 158 -10.64 1.66 5.39
CA GLN A 158 -10.27 0.68 6.42
C GLN A 158 -10.89 -0.71 6.14
N PHE A 159 -10.13 -1.76 6.42
CA PHE A 159 -10.51 -3.17 6.21
C PHE A 159 -10.72 -3.59 4.76
N ALA A 160 -10.49 -2.73 3.77
CA ALA A 160 -10.54 -3.13 2.36
C ALA A 160 -9.25 -3.81 1.94
N ARG A 161 -9.36 -4.73 0.98
CA ARG A 161 -8.23 -5.48 0.45
C ARG A 161 -7.97 -5.11 -1.00
N VAL A 162 -6.72 -4.92 -1.36
CA VAL A 162 -6.28 -4.65 -2.74
C VAL A 162 -5.39 -5.79 -3.18
N GLY A 163 -5.85 -6.55 -4.16
CA GLY A 163 -5.16 -7.73 -4.67
C GLY A 163 -3.88 -7.40 -5.45
N ARG A 164 -3.01 -8.39 -5.59
CA ARG A 164 -1.70 -8.29 -6.23
C ARG A 164 -1.75 -7.64 -7.60
N GLY A 165 -0.81 -6.74 -7.87
CA GLY A 165 -0.70 -6.08 -9.18
C GLY A 165 -1.89 -5.21 -9.57
N ALA A 166 -2.82 -4.93 -8.66
CA ALA A 166 -3.90 -3.99 -8.93
C ALA A 166 -3.37 -2.57 -9.12
N MET A 167 -4.11 -1.76 -9.86
CA MET A 167 -3.78 -0.36 -10.08
C MET A 167 -4.94 0.53 -9.63
N LEU A 168 -4.65 1.52 -8.82
CA LEU A 168 -5.59 2.57 -8.43
C LEU A 168 -5.24 3.83 -9.21
N SER A 169 -6.15 4.33 -10.04
CA SER A 169 -5.94 5.60 -10.75
C SER A 169 -5.90 6.78 -9.75
N GLY A 170 -5.38 7.91 -10.19
CA GLY A 170 -5.41 9.13 -9.36
C GLY A 170 -6.81 9.44 -8.85
N LEU A 171 -6.91 9.84 -7.58
CA LEU A 171 -8.17 10.16 -6.88
C LEU A 171 -9.18 8.99 -6.80
N ALA A 172 -8.75 7.75 -7.07
CA ALA A 172 -9.62 6.60 -6.93
C ALA A 172 -9.96 6.33 -5.47
N GLY A 173 -11.25 6.09 -5.18
CA GLY A 173 -11.74 5.68 -3.88
C GLY A 173 -12.07 4.18 -3.84
N VAL A 174 -11.58 3.46 -2.85
CA VAL A 174 -11.79 2.02 -2.67
C VAL A 174 -12.48 1.76 -1.34
N SER A 175 -13.73 1.30 -1.34
CA SER A 175 -14.46 0.92 -0.13
C SER A 175 -14.82 -0.56 -0.04
N LYS A 176 -14.53 -1.33 -1.10
CA LYS A 176 -14.69 -2.78 -1.21
C LYS A 176 -13.40 -3.41 -1.71
N ASP A 177 -13.30 -4.74 -1.66
CA ASP A 177 -12.11 -5.45 -2.10
C ASP A 177 -11.89 -5.32 -3.62
N VAL A 178 -10.67 -5.01 -4.01
CA VAL A 178 -10.21 -4.92 -5.41
C VAL A 178 -9.52 -6.23 -5.77
N CYS A 179 -10.05 -6.97 -6.72
CA CYS A 179 -9.43 -8.22 -7.17
C CYS A 179 -8.01 -8.00 -7.74
N PRO A 180 -7.15 -9.04 -7.74
CA PRO A 180 -5.82 -8.98 -8.34
C PRO A 180 -5.85 -8.42 -9.76
N PHE A 181 -4.84 -7.67 -10.13
CA PHE A 181 -4.64 -7.10 -11.47
C PHE A 181 -5.78 -6.21 -12.01
N PHE A 182 -6.77 -5.86 -11.22
CA PHE A 182 -7.82 -4.94 -11.67
C PHE A 182 -7.35 -3.49 -11.55
N THR A 183 -7.90 -2.62 -12.42
CA THR A 183 -7.65 -1.19 -12.43
C THR A 183 -8.89 -0.45 -11.94
N VAL A 184 -8.77 0.25 -10.82
CA VAL A 184 -9.79 1.16 -10.29
C VAL A 184 -9.64 2.52 -10.96
N THR A 185 -10.69 3.04 -11.57
CA THR A 185 -10.64 4.31 -12.33
C THR A 185 -11.39 5.46 -11.68
N ASN A 186 -12.22 5.18 -10.68
CA ASN A 186 -12.98 6.16 -9.91
C ASN A 186 -13.42 5.49 -8.59
N THR A 187 -14.19 6.18 -7.77
CA THR A 187 -14.70 5.63 -6.51
C THR A 187 -15.56 4.38 -6.77
N ASN A 188 -15.05 3.22 -6.35
CA ASN A 188 -15.65 1.89 -6.48
C ASN A 188 -15.99 1.44 -7.91
N TYR A 189 -15.28 1.94 -8.92
CA TYR A 189 -15.44 1.51 -10.30
C TYR A 189 -14.18 0.83 -10.84
N ILE A 190 -14.37 -0.34 -11.44
CA ILE A 190 -13.33 -1.07 -12.18
C ILE A 190 -13.40 -0.66 -13.64
N GLY A 191 -12.36 0.00 -14.15
CA GLY A 191 -12.29 0.44 -15.54
C GLY A 191 -11.74 -0.63 -16.49
N SER A 192 -10.77 -1.39 -16.01
CA SER A 192 -10.09 -2.43 -16.79
C SER A 192 -9.33 -3.41 -15.90
N TYR A 193 -8.55 -4.28 -16.53
CA TYR A 193 -7.48 -5.02 -15.86
C TYR A 193 -6.11 -4.43 -16.24
N ASN A 194 -5.12 -4.59 -15.36
CA ASN A 194 -3.79 -3.99 -15.46
C ASN A 194 -2.87 -4.77 -16.43
N ARG A 195 -3.24 -4.84 -17.71
CA ARG A 195 -2.48 -5.53 -18.76
C ARG A 195 -1.03 -5.02 -18.86
N ILE A 196 -0.83 -3.71 -18.73
CA ILE A 196 0.50 -3.10 -18.84
C ILE A 196 1.37 -3.53 -17.67
N GLY A 197 0.85 -3.48 -16.44
CA GLY A 197 1.56 -3.93 -15.25
C GLY A 197 1.93 -5.41 -15.32
N MET A 198 1.00 -6.26 -15.79
CA MET A 198 1.28 -7.68 -15.99
C MET A 198 2.42 -7.91 -17.01
N ARG A 199 2.40 -7.24 -18.17
CA ARG A 199 3.47 -7.35 -19.17
C ARG A 199 4.83 -6.90 -18.61
N ARG A 200 4.88 -5.77 -17.92
CA ARG A 200 6.11 -5.28 -17.26
C ARG A 200 6.59 -6.21 -16.15
N GLY A 201 5.68 -6.90 -15.50
CA GLY A 201 5.96 -7.90 -14.47
C GLY A 201 6.36 -9.28 -15.02
N GLY A 202 6.48 -9.44 -16.35
CA GLY A 202 6.93 -10.69 -16.99
C GLY A 202 5.89 -11.81 -17.01
N PHE A 203 4.60 -11.51 -16.84
CA PHE A 203 3.54 -12.54 -16.92
C PHE A 203 3.39 -13.09 -18.33
N ALA A 204 3.17 -14.38 -18.45
CA ALA A 204 2.88 -15.04 -19.73
C ALA A 204 1.59 -14.51 -20.36
N GLN A 205 1.50 -14.58 -21.68
CA GLN A 205 0.28 -14.13 -22.39
C GLN A 205 -0.96 -14.91 -21.94
N ALA A 206 -0.80 -16.20 -21.63
CA ALA A 206 -1.88 -17.05 -21.11
C ALA A 206 -2.45 -16.53 -19.78
N ASP A 207 -1.60 -16.08 -18.86
CA ASP A 207 -2.02 -15.49 -17.59
C ASP A 207 -2.81 -14.19 -17.80
N ILE A 208 -2.34 -13.36 -18.76
CA ILE A 208 -3.00 -12.10 -19.11
C ILE A 208 -4.37 -12.38 -19.73
N ASP A 209 -4.49 -13.42 -20.55
CA ASP A 209 -5.75 -13.83 -21.16
C ASP A 209 -6.72 -14.39 -20.12
N THR A 210 -6.22 -15.16 -19.15
CA THR A 210 -7.01 -15.62 -17.99
C THR A 210 -7.56 -14.42 -17.19
N VAL A 211 -6.74 -13.42 -16.88
CA VAL A 211 -7.23 -12.21 -16.18
C VAL A 211 -8.25 -11.45 -17.00
N ARG A 212 -8.07 -11.37 -18.33
CA ARG A 212 -9.06 -10.76 -19.23
C ARG A 212 -10.42 -11.49 -19.18
N GLU A 213 -10.40 -12.82 -19.18
CA GLU A 213 -11.60 -13.64 -19.07
C GLU A 213 -12.28 -13.42 -17.71
N ILE A 214 -11.54 -13.49 -16.60
CA ILE A 214 -12.05 -13.24 -15.26
C ILE A 214 -12.66 -11.83 -15.13
N TYR A 215 -12.01 -10.82 -15.72
CA TYR A 215 -12.57 -9.47 -15.79
C TYR A 215 -13.90 -9.46 -16.56
N GLY A 216 -14.00 -10.20 -17.66
CA GLY A 216 -15.25 -10.38 -18.42
C GLY A 216 -16.36 -10.97 -17.54
N ILE A 217 -16.04 -12.01 -16.79
CA ILE A 217 -16.98 -12.70 -15.88
C ILE A 217 -17.40 -11.80 -14.72
N LEU A 218 -16.46 -11.24 -13.97
CA LEU A 218 -16.75 -10.55 -12.71
C LEU A 218 -17.29 -9.13 -12.90
N VAL A 219 -16.87 -8.41 -13.96
CA VAL A 219 -17.12 -6.97 -14.10
C VAL A 219 -18.06 -6.66 -15.27
N ARG A 220 -17.88 -7.31 -16.42
CA ARG A 220 -18.65 -6.98 -17.62
C ARG A 220 -19.91 -7.81 -17.80
N SER A 221 -19.98 -8.99 -17.19
CA SER A 221 -21.14 -9.87 -17.26
C SER A 221 -22.35 -9.26 -16.56
N ARG A 222 -23.53 -9.41 -17.16
CA ARG A 222 -24.82 -9.04 -16.56
C ARG A 222 -25.49 -10.18 -15.79
N ARG A 223 -24.85 -11.35 -15.71
CA ARG A 223 -25.38 -12.52 -14.99
C ARG A 223 -25.47 -12.21 -13.48
N PRO A 224 -26.36 -12.90 -12.77
CA PRO A 224 -26.41 -12.86 -11.29
C PRO A 224 -25.02 -13.15 -10.69
N TYR A 225 -24.74 -12.55 -9.54
CA TYR A 225 -23.42 -12.68 -8.91
C TYR A 225 -23.05 -14.15 -8.62
N SER A 226 -24.01 -14.97 -8.17
CA SER A 226 -23.82 -16.40 -7.94
C SER A 226 -23.40 -17.19 -9.18
N GLU A 227 -23.91 -16.82 -10.35
CA GLU A 227 -23.50 -17.44 -11.62
C GLU A 227 -22.09 -17.01 -12.04
N ARG A 228 -21.76 -15.73 -11.81
CA ARG A 228 -20.40 -15.23 -12.04
C ARG A 228 -19.37 -15.94 -11.17
N LEU A 229 -19.70 -16.23 -9.91
CA LEU A 229 -18.81 -16.99 -9.03
C LEU A 229 -18.63 -18.42 -9.51
N ARG A 230 -19.68 -19.12 -9.92
CA ARG A 230 -19.57 -20.46 -10.50
C ARG A 230 -18.72 -20.47 -11.79
N ALA A 231 -18.89 -19.45 -12.64
CA ALA A 231 -18.10 -19.32 -13.85
C ALA A 231 -16.61 -19.03 -13.54
N LEU A 232 -16.32 -18.24 -12.50
CA LEU A 232 -14.94 -18.05 -12.02
C LEU A 232 -14.35 -19.36 -11.52
N GLU A 233 -15.09 -20.10 -10.68
CA GLU A 233 -14.63 -21.38 -10.12
C GLU A 233 -14.36 -22.45 -11.18
N ALA A 234 -15.07 -22.40 -12.32
CA ALA A 234 -14.82 -23.29 -13.44
C ALA A 234 -13.47 -23.03 -14.15
N LEU A 235 -12.81 -21.92 -13.89
CA LEU A 235 -11.48 -21.60 -14.41
C LEU A 235 -10.33 -22.13 -13.51
N ALA A 236 -10.65 -22.83 -12.41
CA ALA A 236 -9.66 -23.40 -11.50
C ALA A 236 -8.64 -24.28 -12.25
N GLY A 237 -7.39 -24.29 -11.78
CA GLY A 237 -6.31 -25.10 -12.32
C GLY A 237 -5.15 -24.29 -12.94
N SER A 238 -5.23 -22.96 -12.94
CA SER A 238 -4.06 -22.12 -13.18
C SER A 238 -3.74 -21.27 -11.95
N PRO A 239 -2.46 -21.00 -11.66
CA PRO A 239 -2.09 -20.21 -10.47
C PRO A 239 -2.80 -18.87 -10.39
N VAL A 240 -3.02 -18.19 -11.52
CA VAL A 240 -3.70 -16.90 -11.58
C VAL A 240 -5.20 -17.04 -11.29
N ALA A 241 -5.88 -18.04 -11.88
CA ALA A 241 -7.30 -18.26 -11.60
C ALA A 241 -7.53 -18.67 -10.15
N ASP A 242 -6.68 -19.54 -9.61
CA ASP A 242 -6.76 -20.01 -8.22
C ASP A 242 -6.55 -18.85 -7.23
N GLU A 243 -5.64 -17.91 -7.53
CA GLU A 243 -5.46 -16.69 -6.76
C GLU A 243 -6.74 -15.84 -6.70
N PHE A 244 -7.40 -15.63 -7.86
CA PHE A 244 -8.68 -14.90 -7.89
C PHE A 244 -9.77 -15.59 -7.10
N ILE A 245 -9.91 -16.92 -7.25
CA ILE A 245 -10.90 -17.72 -6.52
C ILE A 245 -10.67 -17.59 -5.01
N ALA A 246 -9.43 -17.76 -4.55
CA ALA A 246 -9.07 -17.62 -3.14
C ALA A 246 -9.36 -16.21 -2.62
N PHE A 247 -8.98 -15.18 -3.40
CA PHE A 247 -9.22 -13.79 -3.03
C PHE A 247 -10.71 -13.48 -2.88
N VAL A 248 -11.52 -13.92 -3.84
CA VAL A 248 -12.97 -13.68 -3.85
C VAL A 248 -13.67 -14.42 -2.72
N ARG A 249 -13.30 -15.68 -2.47
CA ARG A 249 -13.85 -16.50 -1.37
C ARG A 249 -13.54 -15.92 0.01
N ALA A 250 -12.36 -15.34 0.19
CA ALA A 250 -11.94 -14.73 1.45
C ALA A 250 -12.53 -13.33 1.68
N SER A 251 -13.24 -12.76 0.70
CA SER A 251 -13.75 -11.39 0.80
C SER A 251 -14.91 -11.29 1.79
N LYS A 252 -14.74 -10.46 2.82
CA LYS A 252 -15.77 -10.15 3.83
C LYS A 252 -16.57 -8.89 3.48
N ARG A 253 -15.96 -7.94 2.77
CA ARG A 253 -16.58 -6.66 2.37
C ARG A 253 -17.30 -6.73 1.03
N GLY A 254 -17.17 -7.84 0.30
CA GLY A 254 -17.54 -7.97 -1.10
C GLY A 254 -16.55 -7.32 -2.03
N ILE A 255 -16.45 -7.86 -3.24
CA ILE A 255 -15.54 -7.37 -4.27
C ILE A 255 -16.15 -6.23 -5.09
N MET A 256 -15.30 -5.40 -5.68
CA MET A 256 -15.71 -4.38 -6.65
C MET A 256 -16.03 -5.04 -7.99
N THR A 257 -17.25 -4.81 -8.48
CA THR A 257 -17.73 -5.39 -9.76
C THR A 257 -18.40 -4.35 -10.67
N ARG A 258 -18.48 -3.08 -10.27
CA ARG A 258 -19.06 -2.04 -11.11
C ARG A 258 -18.08 -1.62 -12.20
N HIS A 259 -18.50 -1.71 -13.44
CA HIS A 259 -17.74 -1.19 -14.59
C HIS A 259 -17.96 0.32 -14.71
N GLY A 260 -16.88 1.09 -14.89
CA GLY A 260 -16.95 2.53 -15.14
C GLY A 260 -15.71 3.00 -15.90
N ARG A 261 -15.90 3.87 -16.89
CA ARG A 261 -14.80 4.64 -17.47
C ARG A 261 -14.48 5.80 -16.54
N ALA A 262 -13.20 6.22 -16.49
CA ALA A 262 -12.86 7.54 -15.98
C ALA A 262 -13.72 8.56 -16.76
N THR A 263 -14.41 9.42 -16.04
CA THR A 263 -15.01 10.59 -16.66
C THR A 263 -13.85 11.38 -17.24
N SER A 264 -13.67 11.33 -18.56
CA SER A 264 -12.77 12.26 -19.22
C SER A 264 -13.28 13.66 -18.84
N SER A 265 -12.42 14.50 -18.33
CA SER A 265 -12.64 15.95 -18.25
C SER A 265 -12.77 16.45 -19.70
N ARG A 266 -13.93 16.27 -20.30
CA ARG A 266 -14.35 17.00 -21.47
C ARG A 266 -14.91 18.32 -20.97
N GLY A 267 -14.21 19.37 -21.29
CA GLY A 267 -14.77 20.72 -21.23
C GLY A 267 -14.06 21.68 -20.29
N MET A 268 -12.79 21.97 -20.55
CA MET A 268 -12.36 23.37 -20.57
C MET A 268 -12.04 23.68 -22.02
N SER A 269 -13.07 24.02 -22.77
CA SER A 269 -12.89 24.76 -24.02
C SER A 269 -12.28 26.08 -23.67
N ALA A 270 -11.14 26.39 -24.25
CA ALA A 270 -10.66 27.72 -24.41
C ALA A 270 -11.72 28.50 -25.20
N ALA A 271 -12.28 29.50 -24.59
CA ALA A 271 -13.00 30.64 -25.11
C ALA A 271 -13.10 31.57 -23.88
N ASP A 272 -12.68 32.76 -23.80
CA ASP A 272 -12.41 33.77 -24.77
C ASP A 272 -11.41 34.77 -24.18
N ASP A 273 -10.38 35.08 -24.95
CA ASP A 273 -9.66 36.34 -24.86
C ASP A 273 -10.57 37.45 -25.38
N GLU A 274 -10.87 38.43 -24.53
CA GLU A 274 -11.02 39.82 -24.86
C GLU A 274 -10.60 40.69 -23.68
#